data_d1dd58ad0a6fe20af5e9a2925b935ae6
#
_entry.id   d1dd58ad0a6fe20af5e9a2925b935ae6
#
_cell.length_a   1.000
_cell.length_b   1.000
_cell.length_c   1.000
_cell.angle_alpha   90.00
_cell.angle_beta   90.00
_cell.angle_gamma   90.00
#
_symmetry.space_group_name_H-M   'P 1'
#
loop_
_entity.id
_entity.type
_entity.pdbx_description
1 polymer ?
#
loop_
_entity_poly.entity_id
_entity_poly.type
_entity_poly.pdbx_seq_one_letter_code
_entity_poly.pdbx_strand_id
1 'polypeptide(L)'
;MSMDLIFWRHAEAEDWTEGCDDMQRSLTPRGEKQAKRMATWLDRQLPDGTRIVCSPARRCEQTALALGRKYKLRSELSPDTTPDALLAATGWPNGKSVVLVIGHQPSLGQAISMLLGLKQDSCPVR
;
A
#
# COMPACT_ATOMS: atom_id res chain seq x y z
N MET A 1 19.31 14.15 -0.14
CA MET A 1 18.81 13.00 0.60
C MET A 1 17.84 12.20 -0.24
N SER A 2 17.97 10.91 -0.19
CA SER A 2 17.05 10.04 -0.92
C SER A 2 15.73 9.91 -0.17
N MET A 3 14.68 9.65 -0.92
CA MET A 3 13.36 9.39 -0.40
C MET A 3 13.25 7.90 -0.11
N ASP A 4 12.78 7.54 1.09
CA ASP A 4 12.55 6.15 1.45
C ASP A 4 11.09 5.78 1.19
N LEU A 5 10.88 4.74 0.39
CA LEU A 5 9.56 4.22 0.08
C LEU A 5 9.39 2.85 0.73
N ILE A 6 8.29 2.68 1.44
CA ILE A 6 7.92 1.40 2.07
C ILE A 6 6.58 0.98 1.48
N PHE A 7 6.51 -0.26 1.01
CA PHE A 7 5.30 -0.79 0.38
C PHE A 7 4.66 -1.84 1.28
N TRP A 8 3.38 -1.64 1.58
CA TRP A 8 2.61 -2.56 2.40
C TRP A 8 1.37 -2.99 1.64
N ARG A 9 1.33 -4.27 1.25
CA ARG A 9 0.15 -4.83 0.62
C ARG A 9 -0.96 -4.98 1.66
N HIS A 10 -2.22 -4.67 1.26
CA HIS A 10 -3.36 -4.89 2.16
C HIS A 10 -3.41 -6.34 2.66
N ALA A 11 -3.98 -6.54 3.85
CA ALA A 11 -4.13 -7.86 4.45
C ALA A 11 -5.18 -8.71 3.73
N GLU A 12 -5.37 -9.94 4.14
CA GLU A 12 -6.30 -10.86 3.52
C GLU A 12 -7.72 -10.28 3.47
N ALA A 13 -8.31 -10.28 2.28
CA ALA A 13 -9.64 -9.75 2.03
C ALA A 13 -10.60 -10.85 1.59
N GLU A 14 -11.91 -10.59 1.77
CA GLU A 14 -12.96 -11.46 1.26
C GLU A 14 -12.83 -11.62 -0.26
N ASP A 15 -13.22 -12.80 -0.77
CA ASP A 15 -13.17 -13.07 -2.20
C ASP A 15 -14.18 -12.20 -2.96
N TRP A 16 -13.82 -11.87 -4.20
CA TRP A 16 -14.76 -11.21 -5.09
C TRP A 16 -15.91 -12.17 -5.45
N THR A 17 -17.13 -11.67 -5.38
CA THR A 17 -18.31 -12.41 -5.78
C THR A 17 -19.09 -11.61 -6.82
N GLU A 18 -19.85 -12.31 -7.66
CA GLU A 18 -20.67 -11.67 -8.68
C GLU A 18 -21.66 -10.69 -8.04
N GLY A 19 -21.76 -9.49 -8.60
CA GLY A 19 -22.60 -8.43 -8.04
C GLY A 19 -21.94 -7.62 -6.93
N CYS A 20 -20.72 -7.97 -6.56
CA CYS A 20 -19.97 -7.27 -5.53
C CYS A 20 -19.10 -6.17 -6.17
N ASP A 21 -19.07 -5.00 -5.56
CA ASP A 21 -18.11 -3.95 -5.92
C ASP A 21 -16.76 -4.30 -5.33
N ASP A 22 -15.75 -4.51 -6.18
CA ASP A 22 -14.41 -4.86 -5.75
C ASP A 22 -13.84 -3.86 -4.71
N MET A 23 -14.11 -2.58 -4.89
CA MET A 23 -13.64 -1.53 -3.97
C MET A 23 -14.24 -1.66 -2.57
N GLN A 24 -15.34 -2.35 -2.43
CA GLN A 24 -16.04 -2.53 -1.15
C GLN A 24 -15.70 -3.85 -0.45
N ARG A 25 -14.86 -4.70 -1.05
CA ARG A 25 -14.45 -5.94 -0.39
C ARG A 25 -13.69 -5.62 0.90
N SER A 26 -14.13 -6.22 1.99
CA SER A 26 -13.55 -6.00 3.32
C SER A 26 -12.45 -7.02 3.60
N LEU A 27 -11.62 -6.72 4.59
CA LEU A 27 -10.73 -7.71 5.17
C LEU A 27 -11.55 -8.82 5.82
N THR A 28 -11.01 -10.04 5.78
CA THR A 28 -11.53 -11.14 6.58
C THR A 28 -11.15 -10.92 8.05
N PRO A 29 -11.80 -11.63 9.01
CA PRO A 29 -11.34 -11.58 10.41
C PRO A 29 -9.86 -11.96 10.56
N ARG A 30 -9.39 -12.92 9.76
CA ARG A 30 -7.97 -13.29 9.73
C ARG A 30 -7.12 -12.14 9.18
N GLY A 31 -7.60 -11.46 8.14
CA GLY A 31 -6.93 -10.29 7.57
C GLY A 31 -6.82 -9.14 8.56
N GLU A 32 -7.86 -8.92 9.37
CA GLU A 32 -7.82 -7.90 10.41
C GLU A 32 -6.72 -8.19 11.45
N LYS A 33 -6.57 -9.46 11.83
CA LYS A 33 -5.49 -9.88 12.73
C LYS A 33 -4.11 -9.71 12.11
N GLN A 34 -3.97 -10.05 10.82
CA GLN A 34 -2.74 -9.85 10.08
C GLN A 34 -2.36 -8.37 10.05
N ALA A 35 -3.33 -7.51 9.75
CA ALA A 35 -3.11 -6.06 9.69
C ALA A 35 -2.65 -5.52 11.04
N LYS A 36 -3.29 -5.92 12.13
CA LYS A 36 -2.89 -5.47 13.47
C LYS A 36 -1.48 -5.91 13.84
N ARG A 37 -1.14 -7.15 13.51
CA ARG A 37 0.19 -7.69 13.81
C ARG A 37 1.29 -6.93 13.06
N MET A 38 1.07 -6.73 11.77
CA MET A 38 2.02 -5.98 10.95
C MET A 38 2.08 -4.52 11.35
N ALA A 39 0.94 -3.92 11.68
CA ALA A 39 0.87 -2.53 12.12
C ALA A 39 1.67 -2.30 13.40
N THR A 40 1.59 -3.23 14.34
CA THR A 40 2.36 -3.13 15.58
C THR A 40 3.86 -3.09 15.31
N TRP A 41 4.31 -3.95 14.39
CA TRP A 41 5.73 -4.00 14.00
C TRP A 41 6.13 -2.73 13.24
N LEU A 42 5.32 -2.32 12.26
CA LEU A 42 5.61 -1.14 11.44
C LEU A 42 5.65 0.13 12.29
N ASP A 43 4.75 0.29 13.24
CA ASP A 43 4.71 1.48 14.08
C ASP A 43 6.00 1.70 14.85
N ARG A 44 6.70 0.62 15.20
CA ARG A 44 8.01 0.71 15.86
C ARG A 44 9.13 1.09 14.90
N GLN A 45 8.96 0.80 13.61
CA GLN A 45 10.00 1.02 12.61
C GLN A 45 9.87 2.36 11.91
N LEU A 46 8.66 2.92 11.84
CA LEU A 46 8.41 4.12 11.06
C LEU A 46 8.68 5.38 11.87
N PRO A 47 9.44 6.34 11.30
CA PRO A 47 9.60 7.66 11.94
C PRO A 47 8.25 8.37 12.12
N ASP A 48 8.18 9.29 13.08
CA ASP A 48 6.95 10.03 13.36
C ASP A 48 6.47 10.86 12.18
N GLY A 49 7.37 11.37 11.37
CA GLY A 49 7.04 12.18 10.20
C GLY A 49 6.71 11.39 8.94
N THR A 50 6.53 10.08 9.03
CA THR A 50 6.22 9.25 7.87
C THR A 50 4.90 9.66 7.25
N ARG A 51 4.90 9.92 5.94
CA ARG A 51 3.69 10.15 5.16
C ARG A 51 3.09 8.80 4.79
N ILE A 52 1.77 8.68 4.94
CA ILE A 52 1.08 7.44 4.61
C ILE A 52 0.05 7.73 3.53
N VAL A 53 0.18 7.04 2.40
CA VAL A 53 -0.76 7.11 1.28
C VAL A 53 -1.39 5.74 1.09
N CYS A 54 -2.68 5.72 0.82
CA CYS A 54 -3.47 4.49 0.83
C CYS A 54 -4.45 4.46 -0.34
N SER A 55 -4.60 3.29 -0.94
CA SER A 55 -5.65 3.05 -1.91
C SER A 55 -7.02 3.28 -1.28
N PRO A 56 -8.00 3.83 -2.02
CA PRO A 56 -9.35 4.03 -1.49
C PRO A 56 -10.17 2.74 -1.37
N ALA A 57 -9.65 1.60 -1.82
CA ALA A 57 -10.33 0.33 -1.61
C ALA A 57 -10.50 0.04 -0.12
N ARG A 58 -11.68 -0.46 0.27
CA ARG A 58 -12.00 -0.69 1.68
C ARG A 58 -10.97 -1.57 2.39
N ARG A 59 -10.51 -2.63 1.74
CA ARG A 59 -9.49 -3.53 2.31
C ARG A 59 -8.17 -2.84 2.63
N CYS A 60 -7.77 -1.86 1.82
CA CYS A 60 -6.57 -1.07 2.06
C CYS A 60 -6.79 -0.09 3.20
N GLU A 61 -7.93 0.57 3.23
CA GLU A 61 -8.25 1.51 4.29
C GLU A 61 -8.36 0.82 5.64
N GLN A 62 -8.96 -0.36 5.69
CA GLN A 62 -9.00 -1.17 6.91
C GLN A 62 -7.61 -1.56 7.38
N THR A 63 -6.71 -1.88 6.44
CA THR A 63 -5.31 -2.18 6.76
C THR A 63 -4.63 -0.94 7.35
N ALA A 64 -4.85 0.23 6.75
CA ALA A 64 -4.29 1.50 7.23
C ALA A 64 -4.79 1.87 8.62
N LEU A 65 -6.08 1.66 8.89
CA LEU A 65 -6.67 1.96 10.19
C LEU A 65 -6.03 1.19 11.33
N ALA A 66 -5.54 -0.01 11.05
CA ALA A 66 -4.85 -0.82 12.06
C ALA A 66 -3.59 -0.13 12.58
N LEU A 67 -2.96 0.71 11.78
CA LEU A 67 -1.74 1.42 12.16
C LEU A 67 -2.01 2.58 13.13
N GLY A 68 -3.20 3.19 13.09
CA GLY A 68 -3.57 4.26 14.00
C GLY A 68 -2.94 5.61 13.70
N ARG A 69 -2.31 5.77 12.56
CA ARG A 69 -1.71 7.04 12.12
C ARG A 69 -2.57 7.69 11.05
N LYS A 70 -2.41 9.00 10.86
CA LYS A 70 -3.08 9.71 9.76
C LYS A 70 -2.59 9.20 8.42
N TYR A 71 -3.51 9.03 7.49
CA TYR A 71 -3.20 8.62 6.13
C TYR A 71 -4.05 9.39 5.12
N LYS A 72 -3.57 9.41 3.88
CA LYS A 72 -4.25 10.08 2.78
C LYS A 72 -4.71 9.07 1.75
N LEU A 73 -5.97 9.11 1.36
CA LEU A 73 -6.47 8.27 0.28
C LEU A 73 -6.05 8.87 -1.07
N ARG A 74 -5.53 8.03 -1.95
CA ARG A 74 -5.11 8.43 -3.29
C ARG A 74 -5.67 7.47 -4.32
N SER A 75 -6.45 8.00 -5.27
CA SER A 75 -7.01 7.18 -6.34
C SER A 75 -5.94 6.57 -7.24
N GLU A 76 -4.78 7.18 -7.32
CA GLU A 76 -3.63 6.66 -8.07
C GLU A 76 -3.09 5.34 -7.51
N LEU A 77 -3.56 4.91 -6.33
CA LEU A 77 -3.18 3.64 -5.72
C LEU A 77 -4.25 2.55 -5.86
N SER A 78 -5.31 2.82 -6.62
CA SER A 78 -6.40 1.87 -6.85
C SER A 78 -5.91 0.58 -7.50
N PRO A 79 -6.69 -0.53 -7.44
CA PRO A 79 -6.22 -1.83 -7.94
C PRO A 79 -5.74 -1.84 -9.39
N ASP A 80 -6.30 -0.98 -10.23
CA ASP A 80 -5.98 -0.93 -11.66
C ASP A 80 -4.85 0.06 -11.99
N THR A 81 -4.16 0.57 -10.97
CA THR A 81 -3.13 1.59 -11.20
C THR A 81 -1.92 1.05 -11.95
N THR A 82 -1.18 1.97 -12.55
CA THR A 82 0.12 1.68 -13.16
C THR A 82 1.23 1.98 -12.16
N PRO A 83 2.44 1.39 -12.32
CA PRO A 83 3.54 1.73 -11.44
C PRO A 83 3.93 3.21 -11.51
N ASP A 84 3.80 3.84 -12.70
CA ASP A 84 4.10 5.27 -12.84
C ASP A 84 3.14 6.14 -12.01
N ALA A 85 1.84 5.86 -12.07
CA ALA A 85 0.85 6.61 -11.31
C ALA A 85 1.06 6.41 -9.80
N LEU A 86 1.37 5.18 -9.39
CA LEU A 86 1.64 4.86 -8.00
C LEU A 86 2.84 5.65 -7.48
N LEU A 87 3.95 5.66 -8.19
CA LEU A 87 5.15 6.38 -7.79
C LEU A 87 4.91 7.90 -7.76
N ALA A 88 4.15 8.42 -8.73
CA ALA A 88 3.79 9.84 -8.73
C ALA A 88 3.02 10.23 -7.47
N ALA A 89 2.13 9.37 -7.00
CA ALA A 89 1.35 9.62 -5.78
C ALA A 89 2.22 9.73 -4.54
N THR A 90 3.42 9.14 -4.54
CA THR A 90 4.36 9.23 -3.41
C THR A 90 5.19 10.50 -3.40
N GLY A 91 5.23 11.22 -4.53
CA GLY A 91 6.13 12.36 -4.73
C GLY A 91 7.51 11.97 -5.22
N TRP A 92 7.76 10.68 -5.46
CA TRP A 92 9.05 10.21 -5.99
C TRP A 92 9.30 10.81 -7.39
N PRO A 93 10.54 11.19 -7.72
CA PRO A 93 11.76 11.06 -6.92
C PRO A 93 12.12 12.28 -6.06
N ASN A 94 11.28 13.29 -6.01
CA ASN A 94 11.62 14.59 -5.43
C ASN A 94 11.31 14.73 -3.94
N GLY A 95 10.63 13.75 -3.35
CA GLY A 95 10.30 13.78 -1.94
C GLY A 95 11.51 13.56 -1.04
N LYS A 96 11.43 14.07 0.20
CA LYS A 96 12.50 13.97 1.19
C LYS A 96 12.09 13.22 2.45
N SER A 97 10.85 12.74 2.53
CA SER A 97 10.34 12.05 3.70
C SER A 97 10.23 10.55 3.44
N VAL A 98 10.06 9.81 4.53
CA VAL A 98 9.67 8.40 4.44
C VAL A 98 8.21 8.35 4.05
N VAL A 99 7.86 7.53 3.08
CA VAL A 99 6.48 7.34 2.63
C VAL A 99 6.11 5.87 2.69
N LEU A 100 5.03 5.58 3.39
CA LEU A 100 4.44 4.24 3.42
C LEU A 100 3.29 4.20 2.42
N VAL A 101 3.34 3.25 1.50
CA VAL A 101 2.32 3.06 0.47
C VAL A 101 1.53 1.80 0.80
N ILE A 102 0.23 1.92 1.00
CA ILE A 102 -0.67 0.79 1.23
C ILE A 102 -1.49 0.57 -0.03
N GLY A 103 -1.31 -0.56 -0.68
CA GLY A 103 -1.91 -0.79 -1.98
C GLY A 103 -2.03 -2.26 -2.36
N HIS A 104 -1.94 -2.52 -3.65
CA HIS A 104 -2.30 -3.79 -4.28
C HIS A 104 -1.16 -4.37 -5.12
N GLN A 105 -1.13 -5.69 -5.23
CA GLN A 105 -0.39 -6.36 -6.28
C GLN A 105 -1.24 -6.38 -7.56
N PRO A 106 -0.64 -6.36 -8.74
CA PRO A 106 0.81 -6.42 -9.01
C PRO A 106 1.51 -5.05 -9.01
N SER A 107 0.77 -3.95 -8.85
CA SER A 107 1.35 -2.60 -9.00
C SER A 107 2.48 -2.31 -8.02
N LEU A 108 2.38 -2.78 -6.76
CA LEU A 108 3.46 -2.60 -5.79
C LEU A 108 4.75 -3.24 -6.26
N GLY A 109 4.67 -4.51 -6.70
CA GLY A 109 5.85 -5.22 -7.21
C GLY A 109 6.43 -4.60 -8.47
N GLN A 110 5.58 -4.13 -9.37
CA GLN A 110 6.01 -3.44 -10.59
C GLN A 110 6.74 -2.14 -10.25
N ALA A 111 6.23 -1.38 -9.29
CA ALA A 111 6.87 -0.14 -8.85
C ALA A 111 8.25 -0.40 -8.24
N ILE A 112 8.37 -1.45 -7.43
CA ILE A 112 9.65 -1.85 -6.85
C ILE A 112 10.65 -2.22 -7.96
N SER A 113 10.21 -2.97 -8.96
CA SER A 113 11.06 -3.34 -10.10
C SER A 113 11.58 -2.12 -10.84
N MET A 114 10.73 -1.13 -11.06
CA MET A 114 11.14 0.13 -11.70
C MET A 114 12.19 0.87 -10.87
N LEU A 115 11.99 0.96 -9.56
CA LEU A 115 12.92 1.66 -8.67
C LEU A 115 14.29 1.00 -8.63
N LEU A 116 14.32 -0.33 -8.74
CA LEU A 116 15.57 -1.08 -8.73
C LEU A 116 16.23 -1.16 -10.11
N GLY A 117 15.59 -0.62 -11.14
CA GLY A 117 16.08 -0.69 -12.50
C GLY A 117 16.10 -2.09 -13.08
N LEU A 118 15.29 -3.00 -12.53
CA LEU A 118 15.20 -4.38 -13.01
C LEU A 118 14.38 -4.42 -14.30
N LYS A 119 14.77 -5.34 -15.19
CA LYS A 119 14.06 -5.54 -16.46
C LYS A 119 12.95 -6.58 -16.37
N GLN A 120 12.67 -7.06 -15.18
CA GLN A 120 11.56 -7.99 -14.95
C GLN A 120 10.26 -7.23 -14.82
N ASP A 121 9.16 -7.89 -15.15
CA ASP A 121 7.84 -7.27 -15.14
C ASP A 121 7.36 -6.95 -13.72
N SER A 122 7.78 -7.73 -12.74
CA SER A 122 7.38 -7.49 -11.36
C SER A 122 8.25 -8.23 -10.37
N CYS A 123 8.26 -7.72 -9.12
CA CYS A 123 8.82 -8.43 -7.98
C CYS A 123 7.68 -8.83 -7.04
N PRO A 124 7.74 -10.03 -6.44
CA PRO A 124 6.76 -10.39 -5.42
C PRO A 124 6.90 -9.48 -4.19
N VAL A 125 5.76 -9.06 -3.65
CA VAL A 125 5.70 -8.28 -2.41
C VAL A 125 5.04 -9.12 -1.34
N ARG A 126 5.65 -9.23 -0.20
CA ARG A 126 5.16 -10.04 0.91
C ARG A 126 4.94 -9.23 2.17
#